data_eefd3880cdbabdcb814d85dd3515243f
#
_entry.id   eefd3880cdbabdcb814d85dd3515243f
#
_cell.length_a   1.000
_cell.length_b   1.000
_cell.length_c   1.000
_cell.angle_alpha   90.00
_cell.angle_beta   90.00
_cell.angle_gamma   90.00
#
_symmetry.space_group_name_H-M   'P 1'
#
loop_
_entity.id
_entity.type
_entity.pdbx_description
1 polymer ?
#
loop_
_entity_poly.entity_id
_entity_poly.type
_entity_poly.pdbx_seq_one_letter_code
_entity_poly.pdbx_strand_id
1 'polypeptide(L)'
;VFAPISGGDINENTETSTGLGPYTKSKIESEKIARDFQHGGAPVNIVYPGGIFGPKDPNPNLSDSMGMLTEILKRNLGLTASSAKLAMVDVRDVADVCVGALEVESKNARYHAWGELVTMDQVIDLVKKITDRNIRFYSTPLFLLDAMGTFGEVFTLATRIRLPFAKES
;
A
#
# COMPACT_ATOMS: atom_id res chain seq x y z
N VAL A 1 -2.64 7.54 2.81
CA VAL A 1 -2.49 8.99 2.69
C VAL A 1 -3.85 9.68 2.72
N PHE A 2 -4.84 9.21 1.99
CA PHE A 2 -6.17 9.80 1.94
C PHE A 2 -7.05 9.37 3.11
N ALA A 3 -7.92 10.27 3.55
CA ALA A 3 -8.91 9.94 4.57
C ALA A 3 -9.92 8.93 4.02
N PRO A 4 -10.35 7.93 4.80
CA PRO A 4 -11.48 7.09 4.41
C PRO A 4 -12.72 7.96 4.31
N ILE A 5 -13.31 8.01 3.11
CA ILE A 5 -14.53 8.76 2.87
C ILE A 5 -15.70 7.82 3.06
N SER A 6 -16.61 8.18 3.94
CA SER A 6 -17.86 7.44 4.12
C SER A 6 -18.75 7.64 2.89
N GLY A 7 -18.72 6.67 1.96
CA GLY A 7 -19.59 6.63 0.79
C GLY A 7 -19.20 7.54 -0.38
N GLY A 8 -17.98 8.04 -0.43
CA GLY A 8 -17.46 8.86 -1.53
C GLY A 8 -16.28 8.22 -2.26
N ASP A 9 -16.03 8.66 -3.49
CA ASP A 9 -14.86 8.26 -4.25
C ASP A 9 -13.64 9.10 -3.85
N ILE A 10 -12.48 8.44 -3.72
CA ILE A 10 -11.21 9.14 -3.53
C ILE A 10 -10.77 9.68 -4.89
N ASN A 11 -10.47 10.96 -4.94
CA ASN A 11 -9.98 11.63 -6.13
C ASN A 11 -8.80 12.56 -5.77
N GLU A 12 -8.23 13.21 -6.77
CA GLU A 12 -7.07 14.09 -6.65
C GLU A 12 -7.28 15.29 -5.72
N ASN A 13 -8.52 15.64 -5.41
CA ASN A 13 -8.88 16.74 -4.49
C ASN A 13 -9.18 16.25 -3.07
N THR A 14 -9.18 14.94 -2.86
CA THR A 14 -9.44 14.35 -1.55
C THR A 14 -8.39 14.82 -0.54
N GLU A 15 -8.84 15.24 0.63
CA GLU A 15 -7.95 15.63 1.72
C GLU A 15 -7.17 14.43 2.27
N THR A 16 -5.96 14.71 2.76
CA THR A 16 -5.14 13.71 3.43
C THR A 16 -5.71 13.35 4.80
N SER A 17 -5.54 12.12 5.21
CA SER A 17 -5.92 11.67 6.56
C SER A 17 -5.00 12.25 7.62
N THR A 18 -5.40 12.17 8.87
CA THR A 18 -4.54 12.55 10.01
C THR A 18 -3.41 11.54 10.28
N GLY A 19 -3.49 10.35 9.70
CA GLY A 19 -2.49 9.28 9.80
C GLY A 19 -2.25 8.77 11.22
N LEU A 20 -2.17 7.48 11.40
CA LEU A 20 -1.96 6.89 12.73
C LEU A 20 -0.53 6.43 12.98
N GLY A 21 0.22 6.04 11.95
CA GLY A 21 1.57 5.50 12.08
C GLY A 21 2.66 6.42 11.54
N PRO A 22 3.95 6.16 11.86
CA PRO A 22 5.07 6.96 11.38
C PRO A 22 5.16 7.00 9.85
N TYR A 23 4.91 5.87 9.19
CA TYR A 23 4.89 5.78 7.73
C TYR A 23 3.82 6.68 7.12
N THR A 24 2.58 6.57 7.58
CA THR A 24 1.46 7.39 7.07
C THR A 24 1.72 8.88 7.30
N LYS A 25 2.24 9.25 8.47
CA LYS A 25 2.62 10.64 8.77
C LYS A 25 3.68 11.15 7.81
N SER A 26 4.73 10.37 7.53
CA SER A 26 5.78 10.77 6.58
C SER A 26 5.24 10.96 5.16
N LYS A 27 4.29 10.11 4.73
CA LYS A 27 3.66 10.24 3.41
C LYS A 27 2.73 11.45 3.32
N ILE A 28 1.99 11.76 4.39
CA ILE A 28 1.16 12.97 4.48
C ILE A 28 2.02 14.23 4.42
N GLU A 29 3.14 14.25 5.13
CA GLU A 29 4.06 15.39 5.10
C GLU A 29 4.71 15.57 3.73
N SER A 30 5.12 14.48 3.07
CA SER A 30 5.63 14.51 1.70
C SER A 30 4.60 15.06 0.72
N GLU A 31 3.35 14.64 0.87
CA GLU A 31 2.22 15.13 0.07
C GLU A 31 2.01 16.62 0.26
N LYS A 32 2.00 17.08 1.50
CA LYS A 32 1.86 18.51 1.82
C LYS A 32 2.97 19.34 1.17
N ILE A 33 4.22 18.92 1.32
CA ILE A 33 5.37 19.59 0.70
C ILE A 33 5.20 19.67 -0.82
N ALA A 34 4.81 18.56 -1.48
CA ALA A 34 4.60 18.55 -2.93
C ALA A 34 3.48 19.50 -3.37
N ARG A 35 2.37 19.56 -2.62
CA ARG A 35 1.28 20.52 -2.88
C ARG A 35 1.71 21.98 -2.65
N ASP A 36 2.52 22.24 -1.63
CA ASP A 36 3.05 23.59 -1.38
C ASP A 36 3.91 24.05 -2.55
N PHE A 37 4.73 23.16 -3.14
CA PHE A 37 5.46 23.46 -4.38
C PHE A 37 4.51 23.73 -5.57
N GLN A 38 3.44 22.95 -5.72
CA GLN A 38 2.43 23.22 -6.75
C GLN A 38 1.77 24.58 -6.57
N HIS A 39 1.37 24.93 -5.36
CA HIS A 39 0.77 26.22 -5.04
C HIS A 39 1.74 27.40 -5.26
N GLY A 40 3.03 27.16 -5.05
CA GLY A 40 4.11 28.11 -5.35
C GLY A 40 4.42 28.25 -6.85
N GLY A 41 3.71 27.52 -7.73
CA GLY A 41 3.89 27.59 -9.19
C GLY A 41 5.02 26.71 -9.73
N ALA A 42 5.63 25.85 -8.91
CA ALA A 42 6.62 24.88 -9.39
C ALA A 42 5.96 23.82 -10.29
N PRO A 43 6.61 23.38 -11.37
CA PRO A 43 6.06 22.38 -12.29
C PRO A 43 6.17 20.97 -11.72
N VAL A 44 5.35 20.66 -10.73
CA VAL A 44 5.35 19.38 -10.03
C VAL A 44 4.09 18.60 -10.38
N ASN A 45 4.24 17.39 -10.90
CA ASN A 45 3.16 16.42 -11.03
C ASN A 45 3.27 15.40 -9.91
N ILE A 46 2.13 15.02 -9.32
CA ILE A 46 2.08 14.06 -8.22
C ILE A 46 1.35 12.80 -8.70
N VAL A 47 1.96 11.64 -8.50
CA VAL A 47 1.36 10.33 -8.82
C VAL A 47 1.10 9.57 -7.52
N TYR A 48 -0.12 9.07 -7.36
CA TYR A 48 -0.57 8.29 -6.21
C TYR A 48 -0.76 6.83 -6.63
N PRO A 49 0.24 5.97 -6.46
CA PRO A 49 0.08 4.56 -6.75
C PRO A 49 -0.68 3.84 -5.64
N GLY A 50 -1.36 2.77 -6.00
CA GLY A 50 -1.87 1.77 -5.07
C GLY A 50 -0.76 0.89 -4.49
N GLY A 51 -1.08 -0.31 -4.03
CA GLY A 51 -0.10 -1.32 -3.69
C GLY A 51 0.63 -1.79 -4.93
N ILE A 52 1.92 -1.45 -5.05
CA ILE A 52 2.73 -1.74 -6.23
C ILE A 52 3.24 -3.17 -6.16
N PHE A 53 2.99 -3.92 -7.24
CA PHE A 53 3.50 -5.27 -7.44
C PHE A 53 4.18 -5.36 -8.81
N GLY A 54 5.09 -6.29 -8.99
CA GLY A 54 5.67 -6.50 -10.30
C GLY A 54 7.00 -7.22 -10.29
N PRO A 55 7.55 -7.49 -11.48
CA PRO A 55 8.83 -8.18 -11.62
C PRO A 55 10.00 -7.26 -11.27
N LYS A 56 11.14 -7.89 -10.95
CA LYS A 56 12.43 -7.23 -10.71
C LYS A 56 12.47 -6.27 -9.52
N ASP A 57 11.70 -6.55 -8.47
CA ASP A 57 11.87 -5.81 -7.21
C ASP A 57 13.32 -6.01 -6.73
N PRO A 58 14.13 -4.95 -6.61
CA PRO A 58 15.53 -5.06 -6.22
C PRO A 58 15.70 -5.52 -4.77
N ASN A 59 14.69 -5.33 -3.94
CA ASN A 59 14.72 -5.74 -2.54
C ASN A 59 13.34 -6.14 -2.02
N PRO A 60 12.84 -7.32 -2.44
CA PRO A 60 11.49 -7.77 -2.08
C PRO A 60 11.29 -7.95 -0.56
N ASN A 61 12.37 -8.04 0.22
CA ASN A 61 12.28 -8.13 1.68
C ASN A 61 12.00 -6.79 2.37
N LEU A 62 12.22 -5.67 1.68
CA LEU A 62 11.92 -4.31 2.16
C LEU A 62 10.61 -3.76 1.57
N SER A 63 10.08 -4.40 0.55
CA SER A 63 8.79 -4.06 -0.04
C SER A 63 7.68 -4.68 0.79
N ASP A 64 6.79 -3.88 1.34
CA ASP A 64 5.65 -4.36 2.15
C ASP A 64 4.78 -5.33 1.33
N SER A 65 4.48 -4.98 0.08
CA SER A 65 3.64 -5.79 -0.80
C SER A 65 4.30 -7.12 -1.18
N MET A 66 5.55 -7.08 -1.68
CA MET A 66 6.28 -8.27 -2.09
C MET A 66 6.75 -9.07 -0.88
N GLY A 67 7.09 -8.41 0.21
CA GLY A 67 7.45 -9.06 1.47
C GLY A 67 6.32 -9.91 2.02
N MET A 68 5.09 -9.39 2.03
CA MET A 68 3.90 -10.14 2.42
C MET A 68 3.69 -11.40 1.58
N LEU A 69 3.72 -11.28 0.24
CA LEU A 69 3.58 -12.43 -0.66
C LEU A 69 4.71 -13.45 -0.47
N THR A 70 5.93 -12.98 -0.30
CA THR A 70 7.10 -13.83 -0.09
C THR A 70 6.97 -14.65 1.20
N GLU A 71 6.53 -14.04 2.29
CA GLU A 71 6.30 -14.75 3.55
C GLU A 71 5.14 -15.75 3.48
N ILE A 72 4.06 -15.39 2.80
CA ILE A 72 2.95 -16.31 2.53
C ILE A 72 3.45 -17.56 1.76
N LEU A 73 4.24 -17.34 0.70
CA LEU A 73 4.78 -18.42 -0.11
C LEU A 73 5.82 -19.28 0.63
N LYS A 74 6.66 -18.67 1.46
CA LYS A 74 7.66 -19.41 2.26
C LYS A 74 7.00 -20.31 3.31
N ARG A 75 5.98 -19.80 3.97
CA ARG A 75 5.31 -20.50 5.09
C ARG A 75 4.14 -21.37 4.66
N ASN A 76 3.67 -21.25 3.43
CA ASN A 76 2.39 -21.78 2.95
C ASN A 76 1.22 -21.43 3.89
N LEU A 77 1.29 -20.24 4.50
CA LEU A 77 0.37 -19.74 5.49
C LEU A 77 0.19 -18.24 5.33
N GLY A 78 -1.05 -17.76 5.36
CA GLY A 78 -1.39 -16.36 5.41
C GLY A 78 -2.48 -16.07 6.44
N LEU A 79 -2.38 -14.89 7.05
CA LEU A 79 -3.44 -14.30 7.86
C LEU A 79 -4.02 -13.12 7.09
N THR A 80 -5.32 -13.00 7.04
CA THR A 80 -5.98 -11.91 6.31
C THR A 80 -7.29 -11.51 6.98
N ALA A 81 -7.67 -10.25 6.81
CA ALA A 81 -9.05 -9.85 6.99
C ALA A 81 -9.77 -10.06 5.65
N SER A 82 -10.68 -11.02 5.57
CA SER A 82 -11.37 -11.39 4.33
C SER A 82 -12.12 -10.22 3.68
N SER A 83 -12.54 -9.23 4.46
CA SER A 83 -13.20 -8.02 3.98
C SER A 83 -12.25 -6.92 3.50
N ALA A 84 -10.94 -7.06 3.72
CA ALA A 84 -9.96 -6.07 3.29
C ALA A 84 -9.85 -6.08 1.77
N LYS A 85 -9.91 -4.89 1.19
CA LYS A 85 -9.68 -4.65 -0.24
C LYS A 85 -8.40 -3.86 -0.42
N LEU A 86 -7.63 -4.25 -1.42
CA LEU A 86 -6.38 -3.61 -1.80
C LEU A 86 -6.49 -3.11 -3.23
N ALA A 87 -6.13 -1.86 -3.45
CA ALA A 87 -5.88 -1.36 -4.80
C ALA A 87 -4.50 -1.85 -5.24
N MET A 88 -4.44 -2.82 -6.13
CA MET A 88 -3.19 -3.39 -6.64
C MET A 88 -2.89 -2.84 -8.03
N VAL A 89 -1.63 -2.51 -8.28
CA VAL A 89 -1.18 -1.98 -9.56
C VAL A 89 0.16 -2.60 -9.97
N ASP A 90 0.32 -2.88 -11.25
CA ASP A 90 1.62 -3.33 -11.78
C ASP A 90 2.62 -2.16 -11.81
N VAL A 91 3.85 -2.44 -11.43
CA VAL A 91 4.94 -1.43 -11.43
C VAL A 91 5.17 -0.81 -12.81
N ARG A 92 4.88 -1.56 -13.89
CA ARG A 92 5.00 -1.07 -15.26
C ARG A 92 3.94 -0.03 -15.58
N ASP A 93 2.71 -0.25 -15.12
CA ASP A 93 1.61 0.71 -15.29
C ASP A 93 1.88 1.98 -14.49
N VAL A 94 2.47 1.87 -13.29
CA VAL A 94 2.92 3.04 -12.53
C VAL A 94 4.00 3.82 -13.28
N ALA A 95 4.96 3.12 -13.88
CA ALA A 95 6.01 3.74 -14.68
C ALA A 95 5.44 4.46 -15.91
N ASP A 96 4.48 3.86 -16.61
CA ASP A 96 3.80 4.46 -17.76
C ASP A 96 3.01 5.72 -17.35
N VAL A 97 2.31 5.70 -16.22
CA VAL A 97 1.65 6.91 -15.66
C VAL A 97 2.67 8.00 -15.34
N CYS A 98 3.83 7.64 -14.76
CA CYS A 98 4.88 8.61 -14.45
C CYS A 98 5.47 9.23 -15.74
N VAL A 99 5.72 8.43 -16.77
CA VAL A 99 6.19 8.94 -18.08
C VAL A 99 5.13 9.83 -18.71
N GLY A 100 3.88 9.37 -18.79
CA GLY A 100 2.78 10.17 -19.31
C GLY A 100 2.61 11.50 -18.58
N ALA A 101 2.77 11.50 -17.25
CA ALA A 101 2.68 12.73 -16.44
C ALA A 101 3.81 13.74 -16.77
N LEU A 102 4.94 13.31 -17.31
CA LEU A 102 6.02 14.21 -17.76
C LEU A 102 5.77 14.77 -19.16
N GLU A 103 5.07 14.02 -20.01
CA GLU A 103 4.80 14.38 -21.40
C GLU A 103 3.62 15.35 -21.58
N VAL A 104 2.72 15.39 -20.59
CA VAL A 104 1.56 16.28 -20.64
C VAL A 104 1.97 17.73 -20.38
N GLU A 105 1.45 18.66 -21.18
CA GLU A 105 1.69 20.11 -21.00
C GLU A 105 1.13 20.65 -19.66
N SER A 106 0.14 19.97 -19.09
CA SER A 106 -0.44 20.32 -17.80
C SER A 106 0.57 20.13 -16.70
N LYS A 107 1.06 21.22 -16.17
CA LYS A 107 1.91 21.26 -14.97
C LYS A 107 1.02 21.36 -13.73
N ASN A 108 1.47 20.80 -12.61
CA ASN A 108 0.74 20.80 -11.34
C ASN A 108 -0.49 19.90 -11.32
N ALA A 109 -0.48 18.82 -12.09
CA ALA A 109 -1.53 17.81 -12.08
C ALA A 109 -1.26 16.71 -11.02
N ARG A 110 -2.32 16.01 -10.68
CA ARG A 110 -2.30 14.88 -9.75
C ARG A 110 -2.97 13.69 -10.42
N TYR A 111 -2.33 12.53 -10.35
CA TYR A 111 -2.76 11.32 -11.06
C TYR A 111 -2.86 10.16 -10.10
N HIS A 112 -3.94 9.39 -10.18
CA HIS A 112 -4.06 8.11 -9.50
C HIS A 112 -3.57 7.00 -10.42
N ALA A 113 -2.55 6.26 -9.97
CA ALA A 113 -2.07 5.05 -10.60
C ALA A 113 -2.59 3.84 -9.81
N TRP A 114 -3.89 3.61 -9.87
CA TRP A 114 -4.54 2.49 -9.22
C TRP A 114 -4.89 1.44 -10.27
N GLY A 115 -4.62 0.18 -9.93
CA GLY A 115 -5.11 -0.94 -10.71
C GLY A 115 -6.46 -1.42 -10.20
N GLU A 116 -6.64 -2.74 -10.15
CA GLU A 116 -7.89 -3.32 -9.67
C GLU A 116 -7.99 -3.28 -8.15
N LEU A 117 -9.21 -3.08 -7.67
CA LEU A 117 -9.55 -3.23 -6.27
C LEU A 117 -9.88 -4.70 -6.00
N VAL A 118 -8.95 -5.41 -5.42
CA VAL A 118 -9.06 -6.85 -5.16
C VAL A 118 -9.21 -7.14 -3.67
N THR A 119 -9.94 -8.20 -3.34
CA THR A 119 -9.99 -8.73 -1.98
C THR A 119 -8.78 -9.63 -1.73
N MET A 120 -8.40 -9.79 -0.47
CA MET A 120 -7.34 -10.73 -0.11
C MET A 120 -7.68 -12.16 -0.54
N ASP A 121 -8.93 -12.57 -0.48
CA ASP A 121 -9.35 -13.89 -0.93
C ASP A 121 -9.09 -14.09 -2.43
N GLN A 122 -9.35 -13.07 -3.27
CA GLN A 122 -9.02 -13.11 -4.70
C GLN A 122 -7.52 -13.21 -4.95
N VAL A 123 -6.71 -12.47 -4.19
CA VAL A 123 -5.23 -12.55 -4.26
C VAL A 123 -4.76 -13.96 -3.90
N ILE A 124 -5.31 -14.52 -2.85
CA ILE A 124 -4.99 -15.87 -2.37
C ILE A 124 -5.32 -16.93 -3.42
N ASP A 125 -6.52 -16.88 -3.98
CA ASP A 125 -6.95 -17.84 -4.98
C ASP A 125 -6.09 -17.75 -6.24
N LEU A 126 -5.70 -16.54 -6.64
CA LEU A 126 -4.79 -16.33 -7.75
C LEU A 126 -3.39 -16.91 -7.44
N VAL A 127 -2.85 -16.66 -6.26
CA VAL A 127 -1.54 -17.18 -5.82
C VAL A 127 -1.56 -18.72 -5.78
N LYS A 128 -2.61 -19.35 -5.24
CA LYS A 128 -2.78 -20.80 -5.25
C LYS A 128 -2.79 -21.34 -6.69
N LYS A 129 -3.59 -20.71 -7.57
CA LYS A 129 -3.71 -21.12 -8.97
C LYS A 129 -2.40 -21.03 -9.75
N ILE A 130 -1.63 -19.94 -9.53
CA ILE A 130 -0.36 -19.72 -10.25
C ILE A 130 0.76 -20.62 -9.72
N THR A 131 0.80 -20.88 -8.41
CA THR A 131 1.90 -21.60 -7.79
C THR A 131 1.65 -23.11 -7.62
N ASP A 132 0.41 -23.55 -7.84
CA ASP A 132 -0.06 -24.91 -7.55
C ASP A 132 0.26 -25.37 -6.11
N ARG A 133 0.26 -24.41 -5.17
CA ARG A 133 0.57 -24.68 -3.77
C ARG A 133 -0.69 -24.71 -2.92
N ASN A 134 -0.70 -25.64 -1.96
CA ASN A 134 -1.75 -25.68 -0.94
C ASN A 134 -1.43 -24.69 0.19
N ILE A 135 -1.76 -23.42 -0.03
CA ILE A 135 -1.56 -22.35 0.95
C ILE A 135 -2.77 -22.31 1.88
N ARG A 136 -2.53 -22.37 3.18
CA ARG A 136 -3.57 -22.26 4.20
C ARG A 136 -3.78 -20.79 4.57
N PHE A 137 -5.04 -20.35 4.57
CA PHE A 137 -5.40 -19.00 4.98
C PHE A 137 -6.37 -19.05 6.13
N TYR A 138 -6.15 -18.16 7.08
CA TYR A 138 -7.05 -17.95 8.19
C TYR A 138 -7.58 -16.53 8.15
N SER A 139 -8.91 -16.43 8.03
CA SER A 139 -9.58 -15.15 8.18
C SER A 139 -9.51 -14.72 9.65
N THR A 140 -8.97 -13.55 9.86
CA THR A 140 -8.79 -12.98 11.21
C THR A 140 -9.66 -11.74 11.33
N PRO A 141 -10.48 -11.61 12.37
CA PRO A 141 -11.23 -10.40 12.62
C PRO A 141 -10.29 -9.18 12.70
N LEU A 142 -10.71 -8.05 12.13
CA LEU A 142 -9.90 -6.83 12.08
C LEU A 142 -9.39 -6.39 13.47
N PHE A 143 -10.22 -6.50 14.50
CA PHE A 143 -9.84 -6.11 15.86
C PHE A 143 -8.66 -6.95 16.39
N LEU A 144 -8.58 -8.22 15.99
CA LEU A 144 -7.49 -9.11 16.41
C LEU A 144 -6.19 -8.79 15.67
N LEU A 145 -6.28 -8.47 14.38
CA LEU A 145 -5.12 -7.99 13.60
C LEU A 145 -4.61 -6.66 14.17
N ASP A 146 -5.50 -5.78 14.55
CA ASP A 146 -5.19 -4.50 15.19
C ASP A 146 -4.48 -4.69 16.55
N ALA A 147 -5.00 -5.60 17.37
CA ALA A 147 -4.38 -5.97 18.65
C ALA A 147 -2.99 -6.60 18.45
N MET A 148 -2.85 -7.51 17.47
CA MET A 148 -1.55 -8.13 17.15
C MET A 148 -0.54 -7.08 16.64
N GLY A 149 -0.97 -6.15 15.79
CA GLY A 149 -0.14 -5.04 15.32
C GLY A 149 0.35 -4.16 16.46
N THR A 150 -0.55 -3.75 17.35
CA THR A 150 -0.21 -2.94 18.53
C THR A 150 0.75 -3.67 19.47
N PHE A 151 0.52 -4.96 19.72
CA PHE A 151 1.43 -5.78 20.52
C PHE A 151 2.80 -5.91 19.86
N GLY A 152 2.85 -6.08 18.54
CA GLY A 152 4.08 -6.14 17.75
C GLY A 152 4.89 -4.84 17.82
N GLU A 153 4.23 -3.68 17.80
CA GLU A 153 4.88 -2.38 17.99
C GLU A 153 5.49 -2.25 19.39
N VAL A 154 4.72 -2.55 20.44
CA VAL A 154 5.21 -2.49 21.82
C VAL A 154 6.39 -3.44 22.02
N PHE A 155 6.32 -4.66 21.47
CA PHE A 155 7.40 -5.62 21.52
C PHE A 155 8.65 -5.13 20.76
N THR A 156 8.46 -4.56 19.57
CA THR A 156 9.55 -4.00 18.75
C THR A 156 10.24 -2.83 19.46
N LEU A 157 9.46 -1.95 20.10
CA LEU A 157 10.00 -0.84 20.90
C LEU A 157 10.79 -1.32 22.12
N ALA A 158 10.31 -2.39 22.77
CA ALA A 158 10.94 -2.94 23.97
C ALA A 158 12.21 -3.76 23.67
N THR A 159 12.22 -4.50 22.56
CA THR A 159 13.29 -5.48 22.24
C THR A 159 14.18 -5.05 21.08
N ARG A 160 13.81 -4.05 20.31
CA ARG A 160 14.40 -3.64 19.03
C ARG A 160 14.40 -4.77 17.96
N ILE A 161 13.62 -5.82 18.17
CA ILE A 161 13.42 -6.91 17.22
C ILE A 161 12.11 -6.63 16.49
N ARG A 162 12.16 -6.39 15.17
CA ARG A 162 10.96 -6.20 14.35
C ARG A 162 10.21 -7.54 14.23
N LEU A 163 8.97 -7.55 14.66
CA LEU A 163 8.06 -8.65 14.36
C LEU A 163 7.37 -8.38 13.01
N PRO A 164 7.11 -9.42 12.21
CA PRO A 164 6.46 -9.28 10.91
C PRO A 164 5.02 -8.77 10.96
N PHE A 165 4.51 -8.48 12.14
CA PHE A 165 3.13 -8.00 12.40
C PHE A 165 3.10 -6.63 13.07
N ALA A 166 4.24 -5.95 13.19
CA ALA A 166 4.27 -4.61 13.79
C ALA A 166 3.50 -3.63 12.88
N LYS A 167 2.64 -2.84 13.49
CA LYS A 167 1.73 -1.92 12.83
C LYS A 167 2.49 -0.74 12.22
N GLU A 168 2.92 -0.85 10.97
CA GLU A 168 3.50 0.25 10.19
C GLU A 168 2.72 0.54 8.90
N SER A 169 1.43 0.24 8.87
CA SER A 169 0.61 0.52 7.67
C SER A 169 -0.64 1.32 8.02
#